data_5d7ba4b659e149545576d6577e85775c
#
_entry.id   5d7ba4b659e149545576d6577e85775c
#
_cell.length_a   1.000
_cell.length_b   1.000
_cell.length_c   1.000
_cell.angle_alpha   90.00
_cell.angle_beta   90.00
_cell.angle_gamma   90.00
#
_symmetry.space_group_name_H-M   'P 1'
#
loop_
_entity.id
_entity.type
_entity.pdbx_description
1 polymer ?
#
loop_
_entity_poly.entity_id
_entity_poly.type
_entity_poly.pdbx_seq_one_letter_code
_entity_poly.pdbx_strand_id
1 'polypeptide(L)'
;MNFIYCFDTNYNSQAFTSIISLLDCVDKKIDIFIIHNDENFDKKIPKKINNHRNLNSINIYCFRETGYYFPNIQNTHVSEATYYRLFLEKYLPKELDTLVYLDADIVCLKNPIPYLNQELKKLEKSQFLVAARTEVLRKEVDKRYVNNSDTPWVRLSVSEE
;
A
#
# COMPACT_ATOMS: atom_id res chain seq x y z
N MET A 1 11.48 -6.77 4.84
CA MET A 1 10.99 -5.57 4.12
C MET A 1 9.60 -5.28 4.60
N ASN A 2 9.31 -4.02 4.88
CA ASN A 2 8.10 -3.57 5.54
C ASN A 2 7.19 -2.89 4.52
N PHE A 3 5.95 -3.35 4.43
CA PHE A 3 4.93 -2.76 3.56
C PHE A 3 3.78 -2.22 4.40
N ILE A 4 3.22 -1.09 3.99
CA ILE A 4 2.07 -0.49 4.66
C ILE A 4 0.92 -0.22 3.70
N TYR A 5 -0.27 -0.45 4.21
CA TYR A 5 -1.55 -0.14 3.59
C TYR A 5 -2.37 0.77 4.51
N CYS A 6 -3.01 1.77 3.92
CA CYS A 6 -3.97 2.63 4.61
C CYS A 6 -5.29 2.59 3.84
N PHE A 7 -6.34 2.07 4.48
CA PHE A 7 -7.65 1.94 3.83
C PHE A 7 -8.78 1.84 4.86
N ASP A 8 -10.00 2.02 4.41
CA ASP A 8 -11.21 1.87 5.20
C ASP A 8 -12.00 0.60 4.80
N THR A 9 -13.14 0.39 5.44
CA THR A 9 -13.99 -0.79 5.23
C THR A 9 -14.45 -0.96 3.78
N ASN A 10 -14.57 0.13 3.00
CA ASN A 10 -15.02 0.08 1.61
C ASN A 10 -13.96 -0.56 0.68
N TYR A 11 -12.69 -0.51 1.09
CA TYR A 11 -11.55 -1.03 0.33
C TYR A 11 -11.04 -2.40 0.80
N ASN A 12 -11.74 -3.06 1.73
CA ASN A 12 -11.29 -4.35 2.28
C ASN A 12 -11.00 -5.40 1.20
N SER A 13 -11.89 -5.58 0.22
CA SER A 13 -11.73 -6.59 -0.82
C SER A 13 -10.54 -6.30 -1.74
N GLN A 14 -10.37 -5.04 -2.12
CA GLN A 14 -9.25 -4.59 -2.94
C GLN A 14 -7.92 -4.78 -2.18
N ALA A 15 -7.87 -4.34 -0.93
CA ALA A 15 -6.69 -4.47 -0.07
C ALA A 15 -6.30 -5.94 0.14
N PHE A 16 -7.25 -6.84 0.39
CA PHE A 16 -6.96 -8.27 0.52
C PHE A 16 -6.42 -8.87 -0.77
N THR A 17 -6.96 -8.45 -1.91
CA THR A 17 -6.45 -8.88 -3.23
C THR A 17 -5.04 -8.37 -3.45
N SER A 18 -4.78 -7.11 -3.14
CA SER A 18 -3.46 -6.49 -3.21
C SER A 18 -2.44 -7.24 -2.34
N ILE A 19 -2.76 -7.45 -1.06
CA ILE A 19 -1.90 -8.15 -0.10
C ILE A 19 -1.61 -9.58 -0.56
N ILE A 20 -2.62 -10.34 -1.00
CA ILE A 20 -2.42 -11.70 -1.48
C ILE A 20 -1.51 -11.71 -2.71
N SER A 21 -1.75 -10.81 -3.68
CA SER A 21 -0.93 -10.72 -4.88
C SER A 21 0.54 -10.40 -4.57
N LEU A 22 0.77 -9.52 -3.60
CA LEU A 22 2.12 -9.20 -3.12
C LEU A 22 2.78 -10.43 -2.48
N LEU A 23 2.08 -11.11 -1.56
CA LEU A 23 2.58 -12.29 -0.87
C LEU A 23 2.86 -13.46 -1.83
N ASP A 24 2.03 -13.62 -2.87
CA ASP A 24 2.25 -14.64 -3.91
C ASP A 24 3.49 -14.32 -4.79
N CYS A 25 3.80 -13.04 -5.00
CA CYS A 25 4.90 -12.61 -5.85
C CYS A 25 6.27 -12.57 -5.16
N VAL A 26 6.32 -12.34 -3.84
CA VAL A 26 7.61 -12.25 -3.13
C VAL A 26 8.20 -13.63 -2.84
N ASP A 27 9.52 -13.70 -2.77
CA ASP A 27 10.29 -14.93 -2.50
C ASP A 27 10.82 -15.02 -1.07
N LYS A 28 10.52 -14.02 -0.24
CA LYS A 28 10.94 -13.92 1.16
C LYS A 28 9.78 -13.52 2.04
N LYS A 29 9.90 -13.81 3.33
CA LYS A 29 8.94 -13.31 4.31
C LYS A 29 9.00 -11.79 4.43
N ILE A 30 7.83 -11.17 4.47
CA ILE A 30 7.65 -9.72 4.58
C ILE A 30 6.75 -9.38 5.76
N ASP A 31 6.91 -8.16 6.26
CA ASP A 31 6.06 -7.60 7.30
C ASP A 31 5.04 -6.66 6.67
N ILE A 32 3.79 -6.77 7.11
CA ILE A 32 2.68 -5.95 6.63
C ILE A 32 2.16 -5.14 7.81
N PHE A 33 2.02 -3.85 7.58
CA PHE A 33 1.41 -2.87 8.47
C PHE A 33 0.11 -2.39 7.85
N ILE A 34 -0.92 -2.23 8.65
CA ILE A 34 -2.23 -1.75 8.19
C ILE A 34 -2.73 -0.67 9.15
N ILE A 35 -3.12 0.48 8.60
CA ILE A 35 -3.90 1.48 9.32
C ILE A 35 -5.32 1.44 8.78
N HIS A 36 -6.29 1.17 9.67
CA HIS A 36 -7.69 0.95 9.33
C HIS A 36 -8.61 1.63 10.36
N ASN A 37 -9.83 2.00 9.97
CA ASN A 37 -10.78 2.66 10.87
C ASN A 37 -11.60 1.71 11.75
N ASP A 38 -11.57 0.41 11.51
CA ASP A 38 -12.32 -0.57 12.28
C ASP A 38 -11.46 -1.21 13.37
N GLU A 39 -11.90 -1.11 14.62
CA GLU A 39 -11.20 -1.68 15.78
C GLU A 39 -11.12 -3.22 15.77
N ASN A 40 -12.05 -3.88 15.07
CA ASN A 40 -12.12 -5.33 14.96
C ASN A 40 -11.64 -5.84 13.60
N PHE A 41 -10.83 -5.04 12.91
CA PHE A 41 -10.36 -5.40 11.57
C PHE A 41 -9.51 -6.68 11.54
N ASP A 42 -8.78 -6.96 12.62
CA ASP A 42 -8.00 -8.18 12.79
C ASP A 42 -8.81 -9.46 12.52
N LYS A 43 -10.08 -9.48 12.97
CA LYS A 43 -11.01 -10.60 12.80
C LYS A 43 -11.52 -10.76 11.36
N LYS A 44 -11.36 -9.73 10.54
CA LYS A 44 -11.84 -9.69 9.15
C LYS A 44 -10.79 -10.15 8.15
N ILE A 45 -9.54 -10.31 8.57
CA ILE A 45 -8.45 -10.71 7.69
C ILE A 45 -8.65 -12.17 7.25
N PRO A 46 -8.67 -12.44 5.94
CA PRO A 46 -8.81 -13.79 5.43
C PRO A 46 -7.71 -14.74 5.93
N LYS A 47 -8.09 -15.96 6.29
CA LYS A 47 -7.14 -17.01 6.70
C LYS A 47 -6.03 -17.26 5.67
N LYS A 48 -6.33 -17.06 4.38
CA LYS A 48 -5.36 -17.17 3.29
C LYS A 48 -4.21 -16.17 3.46
N ILE A 49 -4.47 -14.97 3.97
CA ILE A 49 -3.42 -13.98 4.27
C ILE A 49 -2.66 -14.40 5.54
N ASN A 50 -3.39 -14.63 6.65
CA ASN A 50 -2.76 -14.94 7.94
C ASN A 50 -1.88 -16.18 7.91
N ASN A 51 -2.21 -17.18 7.08
CA ASN A 51 -1.47 -18.43 6.96
C ASN A 51 -0.51 -18.45 5.76
N HIS A 52 -0.28 -17.29 5.12
CA HIS A 52 0.55 -17.26 3.92
C HIS A 52 2.03 -17.49 4.27
N ARG A 53 2.69 -18.38 3.51
CA ARG A 53 4.10 -18.78 3.77
C ARG A 53 5.09 -17.62 3.76
N ASN A 54 4.81 -16.57 2.96
CA ASN A 54 5.67 -15.39 2.80
C ASN A 54 5.26 -14.23 3.73
N LEU A 55 4.26 -14.42 4.60
CA LEU A 55 3.96 -13.47 5.66
C LEU A 55 4.87 -13.75 6.87
N ASN A 56 5.59 -12.72 7.35
CA ASN A 56 6.31 -12.78 8.62
C ASN A 56 5.42 -12.28 9.75
N SER A 57 4.91 -11.08 9.62
CA SER A 57 3.97 -10.47 10.58
C SER A 57 2.94 -9.61 9.88
N ILE A 58 1.78 -9.44 10.54
CA ILE A 58 0.79 -8.43 10.19
C ILE A 58 0.48 -7.60 11.43
N ASN A 59 0.68 -6.29 11.32
CA ASN A 59 0.52 -5.33 12.40
C ASN A 59 -0.60 -4.37 12.03
N ILE A 60 -1.63 -4.29 12.87
CA ILE A 60 -2.85 -3.53 12.59
C ILE A 60 -2.98 -2.42 13.61
N TYR A 61 -3.23 -1.22 13.11
CA TYR A 61 -3.45 -0.02 13.92
C TYR A 61 -4.81 0.56 13.57
N CYS A 62 -5.62 0.82 14.62
CA CYS A 62 -6.90 1.49 14.45
C CYS A 62 -6.68 3.00 14.37
N PHE A 63 -7.08 3.61 13.25
CA PHE A 63 -7.00 5.06 13.10
C PHE A 63 -7.99 5.77 14.03
N ARG A 64 -7.49 6.63 14.90
CA ARG A 64 -8.27 7.33 15.94
C ARG A 64 -7.80 8.78 16.11
N GLU A 65 -7.69 9.52 15.00
CA GLU A 65 -7.34 10.93 15.10
C GLU A 65 -8.59 11.77 15.32
N THR A 66 -8.62 12.51 16.42
CA THR A 66 -9.68 13.46 16.76
C THR A 66 -9.17 14.89 16.59
N GLY A 67 -10.09 15.83 16.31
CA GLY A 67 -9.74 17.24 16.12
C GLY A 67 -9.28 17.63 14.72
N TYR A 68 -9.28 16.68 13.78
CA TYR A 68 -9.03 16.93 12.37
C TYR A 68 -10.33 16.79 11.57
N TYR A 69 -10.51 17.66 10.60
CA TYR A 69 -11.58 17.52 9.61
C TYR A 69 -10.98 16.89 8.35
N PHE A 70 -11.47 15.69 8.02
CA PHE A 70 -11.07 14.99 6.80
C PHE A 70 -12.23 15.07 5.80
N PRO A 71 -12.13 15.95 4.80
CA PRO A 71 -13.21 16.11 3.84
C PRO A 71 -13.35 14.85 2.98
N ASN A 72 -14.54 14.23 3.04
CA ASN A 72 -14.95 13.24 2.06
C ASN A 72 -15.54 14.01 0.88
N ILE A 73 -14.93 13.92 -0.28
CA ILE A 73 -15.47 14.55 -1.48
C ILE A 73 -16.53 13.62 -2.05
N GLN A 74 -17.79 14.07 -2.07
CA GLN A 74 -18.89 13.29 -2.62
C GLN A 74 -18.64 12.94 -4.09
N ASN A 75 -18.97 11.70 -4.47
CA ASN A 75 -18.77 11.14 -5.81
C ASN A 75 -17.29 11.05 -6.26
N THR A 76 -16.35 10.97 -5.33
CA THR A 76 -14.95 10.68 -5.62
C THR A 76 -14.46 9.52 -4.75
N HIS A 77 -13.33 8.93 -5.13
CA HIS A 77 -12.65 7.88 -4.34
C HIS A 77 -11.86 8.43 -3.13
N VAL A 78 -11.99 9.74 -2.83
CA VAL A 78 -11.29 10.37 -1.72
C VAL A 78 -12.10 10.18 -0.46
N SER A 79 -11.73 9.21 0.35
CA SER A 79 -12.27 8.98 1.70
C SER A 79 -11.28 9.47 2.77
N GLU A 80 -11.73 9.47 4.02
CA GLU A 80 -10.87 9.75 5.18
C GLU A 80 -9.58 8.90 5.16
N ALA A 81 -9.65 7.66 4.68
CA ALA A 81 -8.52 6.75 4.60
C ALA A 81 -7.35 7.29 3.74
N THR A 82 -7.63 8.19 2.80
CA THR A 82 -6.60 8.88 2.00
C THR A 82 -5.64 9.69 2.89
N TYR A 83 -6.13 10.17 4.02
CA TYR A 83 -5.34 10.99 4.94
C TYR A 83 -4.57 10.17 5.99
N TYR A 84 -4.87 8.89 6.20
CA TYR A 84 -4.18 8.05 7.21
C TYR A 84 -2.67 8.02 7.00
N ARG A 85 -2.22 8.07 5.75
CA ARG A 85 -0.79 8.12 5.38
C ARG A 85 -0.04 9.33 5.93
N LEU A 86 -0.74 10.40 6.31
CA LEU A 86 -0.13 11.59 6.90
C LEU A 86 0.20 11.42 8.40
N PHE A 87 -0.28 10.34 9.01
CA PHE A 87 -0.13 10.08 10.44
C PHE A 87 0.74 8.85 10.73
N LEU A 88 1.49 8.34 9.75
CA LEU A 88 2.29 7.12 9.91
C LEU A 88 3.21 7.17 11.12
N GLU A 89 3.85 8.31 11.37
CA GLU A 89 4.77 8.51 12.50
C GLU A 89 4.11 8.25 13.86
N LYS A 90 2.79 8.49 13.99
CA LYS A 90 2.06 8.28 15.25
C LYS A 90 1.76 6.81 15.52
N TYR A 91 1.65 6.00 14.48
CA TYR A 91 1.18 4.61 14.57
C TYR A 91 2.31 3.59 14.45
N LEU A 92 3.35 3.92 13.72
CA LEU A 92 4.42 2.97 13.42
C LEU A 92 5.51 2.95 14.50
N PRO A 93 6.18 1.81 14.70
CA PRO A 93 7.35 1.74 15.56
C PRO A 93 8.44 2.71 15.11
N LYS A 94 9.06 3.42 16.07
CA LYS A 94 10.11 4.39 15.79
C LYS A 94 11.40 3.79 15.23
N GLU A 95 11.58 2.50 15.48
CA GLU A 95 12.74 1.71 15.04
C GLU A 95 12.61 1.27 13.56
N LEU A 96 11.54 1.67 12.88
CA LEU A 96 11.29 1.29 11.49
C LEU A 96 12.07 2.23 10.55
N ASP A 97 13.22 1.78 10.06
CA ASP A 97 14.10 2.60 9.19
C ASP A 97 13.50 2.83 7.80
N THR A 98 12.84 1.83 7.26
CA THR A 98 12.32 1.89 5.88
C THR A 98 10.94 1.25 5.76
N LEU A 99 10.11 1.85 4.93
CA LEU A 99 8.74 1.43 4.70
C LEU A 99 8.33 1.65 3.25
N VAL A 100 7.62 0.68 2.68
CA VAL A 100 7.04 0.78 1.34
C VAL A 100 5.53 0.96 1.47
N TYR A 101 5.05 2.13 1.09
CA TYR A 101 3.61 2.42 1.04
C TYR A 101 3.01 1.89 -0.26
N LEU A 102 1.92 1.15 -0.13
CA LEU A 102 1.13 0.66 -1.26
C LEU A 102 -0.33 1.12 -1.14
N ASP A 103 -0.89 1.59 -2.24
CA ASP A 103 -2.33 1.81 -2.31
C ASP A 103 -3.08 0.47 -2.30
N ALA A 104 -4.28 0.46 -1.71
CA ALA A 104 -5.05 -0.76 -1.49
C ALA A 104 -5.59 -1.41 -2.78
N ASP A 105 -5.56 -0.70 -3.90
CA ASP A 105 -6.07 -1.12 -5.21
C ASP A 105 -4.96 -1.53 -6.21
N ILE A 106 -3.75 -1.81 -5.72
CA ILE A 106 -2.63 -2.26 -6.54
C ILE A 106 -2.56 -3.78 -6.56
N VAL A 107 -2.34 -4.37 -7.73
CA VAL A 107 -2.05 -5.81 -7.88
C VAL A 107 -0.59 -6.00 -8.26
N CYS A 108 0.10 -6.82 -7.48
CA CYS A 108 1.47 -7.21 -7.75
C CYS A 108 1.52 -8.33 -8.80
N LEU A 109 2.27 -8.13 -9.88
CA LEU A 109 2.37 -9.10 -10.97
C LEU A 109 3.70 -9.86 -10.97
N LYS A 110 4.72 -9.34 -10.32
CA LYS A 110 6.06 -9.96 -10.21
C LYS A 110 6.74 -9.50 -8.93
N ASN A 111 7.79 -10.23 -8.49
CA ASN A 111 8.53 -9.90 -7.28
C ASN A 111 9.09 -8.47 -7.32
N PRO A 112 8.60 -7.55 -6.44
CA PRO A 112 9.04 -6.17 -6.43
C PRO A 112 10.31 -5.94 -5.61
N ILE A 113 10.70 -6.89 -4.77
CA ILE A 113 11.77 -6.72 -3.77
C ILE A 113 13.10 -6.32 -4.41
N PRO A 114 13.57 -6.94 -5.52
CA PRO A 114 14.83 -6.52 -6.13
C PRO A 114 14.84 -5.07 -6.57
N TYR A 115 13.75 -4.62 -7.18
CA TYR A 115 13.58 -3.23 -7.62
C TYR A 115 13.51 -2.27 -6.43
N LEU A 116 12.69 -2.59 -5.42
CA LEU A 116 12.55 -1.76 -4.21
C LEU A 116 13.88 -1.62 -3.46
N ASN A 117 14.66 -2.70 -3.34
CA ASN A 117 15.99 -2.64 -2.72
C ASN A 117 16.93 -1.70 -3.47
N GLN A 118 16.83 -1.63 -4.80
CA GLN A 118 17.62 -0.71 -5.58
C GLN A 118 17.22 0.74 -5.34
N GLU A 119 15.92 1.02 -5.29
CA GLU A 119 15.40 2.36 -5.05
C GLU A 119 15.66 2.83 -3.61
N LEU A 120 15.51 1.96 -2.61
CA LEU A 120 15.85 2.27 -1.22
C LEU A 120 17.33 2.63 -1.06
N LYS A 121 18.24 1.89 -1.71
CA LYS A 121 19.67 2.25 -1.71
C LYS A 121 19.98 3.61 -2.34
N LYS A 122 19.20 4.03 -3.34
CA LYS A 122 19.32 5.38 -3.90
C LYS A 122 18.80 6.42 -2.92
N LEU A 123 17.68 6.15 -2.26
CA LEU A 123 17.09 7.02 -1.26
C LEU A 123 18.04 7.23 -0.07
N GLU A 124 18.62 6.16 0.47
CA GLU A 124 19.60 6.20 1.56
C GLU A 124 20.84 7.08 1.25
N LYS A 125 21.25 7.12 -0.03
CA LYS A 125 22.37 7.94 -0.50
C LYS A 125 21.98 9.38 -0.84
N SER A 126 20.72 9.70 -0.78
CA SER A 126 20.18 11.02 -1.10
C SER A 126 19.91 11.82 0.19
N GLN A 127 19.60 13.10 0.01
CA GLN A 127 19.11 13.95 1.10
C GLN A 127 17.58 13.87 1.30
N PHE A 128 16.89 13.00 0.52
CA PHE A 128 15.45 12.91 0.54
C PHE A 128 14.98 11.80 1.51
N LEU A 129 13.86 12.03 2.16
CA LEU A 129 13.22 11.06 3.07
C LEU A 129 12.19 10.19 2.36
N VAL A 130 11.71 10.62 1.18
CA VAL A 130 10.64 9.95 0.44
C VAL A 130 11.03 9.83 -1.02
N ALA A 131 10.79 8.65 -1.58
CA ALA A 131 10.82 8.41 -3.01
C ALA A 131 9.42 8.01 -3.46
N ALA A 132 8.89 8.66 -4.49
CA ALA A 132 7.60 8.34 -5.07
C ALA A 132 7.74 8.20 -6.60
N ARG A 133 6.92 7.34 -7.19
CA ARG A 133 6.82 7.26 -8.64
C ARG A 133 6.03 8.47 -9.14
N THR A 134 6.59 9.18 -10.10
CA THR A 134 5.90 10.29 -10.78
C THR A 134 4.81 9.70 -11.68
N GLU A 135 3.58 10.19 -11.56
CA GLU A 135 2.55 9.94 -12.57
C GLU A 135 2.88 10.77 -13.82
N VAL A 136 2.98 10.08 -14.93
CA VAL A 136 3.11 10.77 -16.23
C VAL A 136 1.72 11.23 -16.66
N LEU A 137 1.60 12.47 -17.14
CA LEU A 137 0.33 13.06 -17.57
C LEU A 137 -0.46 12.10 -18.48
N ARG A 138 -1.76 12.00 -18.26
CA ARG A 138 -2.71 11.04 -18.86
C ARG A 138 -2.54 10.77 -20.36
N LYS A 139 -2.11 11.77 -21.15
CA LYS A 139 -1.91 11.60 -22.61
C LYS A 139 -0.73 10.70 -23.00
N GLU A 140 0.22 10.49 -22.08
CA GLU A 140 1.36 9.56 -22.28
C GLU A 140 1.11 8.20 -21.65
N VAL A 141 0.17 8.12 -20.71
CA VAL A 141 -0.18 6.93 -19.93
C VAL A 141 -0.77 5.85 -20.82
N ASP A 142 -1.74 6.19 -21.69
CA ASP A 142 -2.46 5.20 -22.53
C ASP A 142 -1.55 4.41 -23.48
N LYS A 143 -0.43 5.01 -23.90
CA LYS A 143 0.53 4.33 -24.80
C LYS A 143 1.60 3.52 -24.06
N ARG A 144 1.94 3.86 -22.82
CA ARG A 144 3.02 3.22 -22.06
C ARG A 144 2.55 2.12 -21.10
N TYR A 145 1.34 2.21 -20.56
CA TYR A 145 0.82 1.18 -19.64
C TYR A 145 0.49 -0.13 -20.31
N VAL A 146 0.08 -0.10 -21.56
CA VAL A 146 -0.20 -1.31 -22.35
C VAL A 146 1.07 -2.09 -22.71
N ASN A 147 2.24 -1.42 -22.74
CA ASN A 147 3.49 -2.01 -23.21
C ASN A 147 4.61 -2.09 -22.17
N ASN A 148 4.42 -1.63 -20.93
CA ASN A 148 5.49 -1.63 -19.95
C ASN A 148 5.42 -2.86 -19.04
N SER A 149 5.83 -4.01 -19.59
CA SER A 149 6.03 -5.27 -18.87
C SER A 149 7.07 -5.20 -17.75
N ASP A 150 7.78 -4.08 -17.61
CA ASP A 150 8.90 -3.94 -16.69
C ASP A 150 8.51 -3.42 -15.30
N THR A 151 7.29 -2.93 -15.14
CA THR A 151 6.81 -2.52 -13.82
C THR A 151 6.20 -3.70 -13.06
N PRO A 152 6.53 -3.88 -11.76
CA PRO A 152 6.00 -4.98 -10.96
C PRO A 152 4.52 -4.84 -10.56
N TRP A 153 3.87 -3.72 -10.90
CA TRP A 153 2.49 -3.42 -10.52
C TRP A 153 1.64 -2.91 -11.66
N VAL A 154 0.36 -3.22 -11.58
CA VAL A 154 -0.72 -2.56 -12.34
C VAL A 154 -1.69 -1.96 -11.33
N ARG A 155 -2.06 -0.70 -11.52
CA ARG A 155 -3.16 -0.10 -10.77
C ARG A 155 -4.48 -0.65 -11.31
N LEU A 156 -5.33 -1.15 -10.42
CA LEU A 156 -6.70 -1.51 -10.78
C LEU A 156 -7.47 -0.19 -10.96
N SER A 157 -7.53 0.31 -12.20
CA SER A 157 -8.48 1.36 -12.54
C SER A 157 -9.85 0.70 -12.70
N VAL A 158 -10.78 1.03 -11.84
CA VAL A 158 -12.20 0.81 -12.13
C VAL A 158 -12.55 1.86 -13.17
N SER A 159 -12.87 1.43 -14.39
CA SER A 159 -13.43 2.32 -15.39
C SER A 159 -14.77 2.83 -14.86
N GLU A 160 -14.90 4.14 -14.73
CA GLU A 160 -16.21 4.76 -14.60
C GLU A 160 -16.93 4.56 -15.95
N GLU A 161 -17.96 3.72 -15.96
CA GLU A 161 -19.05 3.79 -16.90
C GLU A 161 -20.10 4.77 -16.41
#